data_8effafb504b84310ca351b8b441d8592
#
_entry.id   8effafb504b84310ca351b8b441d8592
#
_cell.length_a   1.000
_cell.length_b   1.000
_cell.length_c   1.000
_cell.angle_alpha   90.00
_cell.angle_beta   90.00
_cell.angle_gamma   90.00
#
_symmetry.space_group_name_H-M   'P 1'
#
loop_
_entity.id
_entity.type
_entity.pdbx_description
1 polymer ?
#
loop_
_entity_poly.entity_id
_entity_poly.type
_entity_poly.pdbx_seq_one_letter_code
_entity_poly.pdbx_strand_id
1 'polypeptide(L)'
;MFHTLVNAFKNKDVRKKLLITLALLFIYRIGCWLPVPGISAAVNKTVTGEDSLLSLLSSITGGALANGAFLAIGISPYINASIIIQLLTVAIPSLERLSKQGGEGRKKLNKITRFVTLFLAIAQAIAITISWANQDGLETGIFRGLLTQKWMIGIFVAVMLVAGSMFTLWLGELITENGMGNGISLLIFVGILSSAGLAIVAKFGEAFGGSDTAIWELLGFLLMVILVFGLIVFVDLAERKIPIQYAKQIKGRKQYGGQSTYI
;
A
#
# COMPACT_ATOMS: atom_id res chain seq x y z
N MET A 1 -18.50 -23.13 -0.49
CA MET A 1 -17.95 -21.79 -0.54
C MET A 1 -18.98 -20.71 -0.92
N PHE A 2 -19.74 -20.83 -2.02
CA PHE A 2 -20.78 -19.84 -2.40
C PHE A 2 -21.85 -19.61 -1.31
N HIS A 3 -22.34 -20.66 -0.67
CA HIS A 3 -23.32 -20.54 0.43
C HIS A 3 -22.81 -19.76 1.64
N THR A 4 -21.52 -19.89 1.95
CA THR A 4 -20.89 -19.16 3.06
C THR A 4 -20.76 -17.66 2.73
N LEU A 5 -20.43 -17.33 1.48
CA LEU A 5 -20.40 -15.94 1.00
C LEU A 5 -21.80 -15.30 1.02
N VAL A 6 -22.82 -16.00 0.51
CA VAL A 6 -24.21 -15.50 0.55
C VAL A 6 -24.71 -15.30 1.97
N ASN A 7 -24.38 -16.21 2.90
CA ASN A 7 -24.74 -16.08 4.31
C ASN A 7 -23.98 -14.94 5.01
N ALA A 8 -22.74 -14.69 4.65
CA ALA A 8 -21.97 -13.55 5.15
C ALA A 8 -22.61 -12.20 4.72
N PHE A 9 -23.10 -12.11 3.47
CA PHE A 9 -23.82 -10.92 3.00
C PHE A 9 -25.20 -10.72 3.66
N LYS A 10 -25.83 -11.78 4.17
CA LYS A 10 -27.08 -11.67 4.94
C LYS A 10 -26.88 -11.07 6.34
N ASN A 11 -25.67 -11.17 6.90
CA ASN A 11 -25.36 -10.60 8.21
C ASN A 11 -25.25 -9.07 8.10
N LYS A 12 -26.07 -8.35 8.89
CA LYS A 12 -26.17 -6.89 8.87
C LYS A 12 -24.85 -6.19 9.23
N ASP A 13 -24.08 -6.77 10.14
CA ASP A 13 -22.80 -6.23 10.61
C ASP A 13 -21.72 -6.36 9.55
N VAL A 14 -21.63 -7.52 8.89
CA VAL A 14 -20.67 -7.75 7.79
C VAL A 14 -20.96 -6.83 6.61
N ARG A 15 -22.24 -6.69 6.24
CA ARG A 15 -22.65 -5.77 5.16
C ARG A 15 -22.30 -4.32 5.48
N LYS A 16 -22.52 -3.86 6.73
CA LYS A 16 -22.17 -2.51 7.16
C LYS A 16 -20.66 -2.26 7.04
N LYS A 17 -19.85 -3.18 7.56
CA LYS A 17 -18.37 -3.10 7.47
C LYS A 17 -17.90 -3.08 6.03
N LEU A 18 -18.45 -3.92 5.17
CA LEU A 18 -18.10 -3.98 3.75
C LEU A 18 -18.45 -2.67 3.03
N LEU A 19 -19.64 -2.10 3.29
CA LEU A 19 -20.05 -0.82 2.71
C LEU A 19 -19.13 0.32 3.17
N ILE A 20 -18.76 0.37 4.45
CA ILE A 20 -17.81 1.36 4.96
C ILE A 20 -16.46 1.22 4.27
N THR A 21 -15.95 -0.01 4.16
CA THR A 21 -14.67 -0.26 3.45
C THR A 21 -14.71 0.23 2.00
N LEU A 22 -15.76 -0.14 1.26
CA LEU A 22 -15.91 0.29 -0.13
C LEU A 22 -16.04 1.82 -0.27
N ALA A 23 -16.81 2.46 0.62
CA ALA A 23 -16.96 3.92 0.62
C ALA A 23 -15.62 4.63 0.88
N LEU A 24 -14.83 4.14 1.85
CA LEU A 24 -13.52 4.73 2.15
C LEU A 24 -12.49 4.49 1.03
N LEU A 25 -12.52 3.32 0.40
CA LEU A 25 -11.69 3.04 -0.78
C LEU A 25 -12.09 3.92 -1.98
N PHE A 26 -13.38 4.21 -2.15
CA PHE A 26 -13.86 5.13 -3.16
C PHE A 26 -13.37 6.57 -2.92
N ILE A 27 -13.44 7.06 -1.67
CA ILE A 27 -12.89 8.36 -1.27
C ILE A 27 -11.38 8.43 -1.55
N TYR A 28 -10.64 7.37 -1.19
CA TYR A 28 -9.23 7.27 -1.53
C TYR A 28 -8.99 7.40 -3.04
N ARG A 29 -9.80 6.73 -3.85
CA ARG A 29 -9.66 6.77 -5.31
C ARG A 29 -9.93 8.14 -5.90
N ILE A 30 -10.93 8.85 -5.39
CA ILE A 30 -11.19 10.26 -5.78
C ILE A 30 -9.97 11.13 -5.45
N GLY A 31 -9.38 10.97 -4.26
CA GLY A 31 -8.19 11.70 -3.85
C GLY A 31 -6.95 11.45 -4.74
N CYS A 32 -6.84 10.26 -5.34
CA CYS A 32 -5.78 9.94 -6.31
C CYS A 32 -5.97 10.64 -7.68
N TRP A 33 -7.16 11.16 -7.96
CA TRP A 33 -7.45 11.89 -9.21
C TRP A 33 -7.50 13.40 -9.02
N LEU A 34 -7.56 13.87 -7.77
CA LEU A 34 -7.65 15.30 -7.47
C LEU A 34 -6.26 15.94 -7.61
N PRO A 35 -5.99 16.72 -8.68
CA PRO A 35 -4.68 17.33 -8.88
C PRO A 35 -4.46 18.45 -7.86
N VAL A 36 -3.22 18.58 -7.40
CA VAL A 36 -2.83 19.69 -6.52
C VAL A 36 -2.68 20.95 -7.37
N PRO A 37 -3.31 22.07 -6.97
CA PRO A 37 -3.11 23.35 -7.67
C PRO A 37 -1.63 23.74 -7.66
N GLY A 38 -1.10 24.11 -8.80
CA GLY A 38 0.32 24.48 -8.94
C GLY A 38 1.20 23.42 -9.54
N ILE A 39 0.62 22.30 -9.91
CA ILE A 39 1.32 21.24 -10.62
C ILE A 39 0.88 21.27 -12.08
N SER A 40 1.87 21.38 -12.98
CA SER A 40 1.66 21.40 -14.43
C SER A 40 1.48 19.99 -14.98
N ALA A 41 0.76 19.87 -16.10
CA ALA A 41 0.65 18.61 -16.84
C ALA A 41 2.03 18.04 -17.31
N ALA A 42 3.09 18.84 -17.27
CA ALA A 42 4.44 18.41 -17.58
C ALA A 42 4.97 17.35 -16.60
N VAL A 43 4.44 17.30 -15.37
CA VAL A 43 4.80 16.27 -14.37
C VAL A 43 4.52 14.86 -14.86
N ASN A 44 3.48 14.68 -15.66
CA ASN A 44 3.18 13.37 -16.25
C ASN A 44 4.32 12.83 -17.10
N LYS A 45 4.98 13.69 -17.91
CA LYS A 45 6.13 13.30 -18.75
C LYS A 45 7.34 12.86 -17.93
N THR A 46 7.52 13.45 -16.75
CA THR A 46 8.63 13.16 -15.84
C THR A 46 8.50 11.78 -15.19
N VAL A 47 7.28 11.39 -14.90
CA VAL A 47 6.98 10.15 -14.17
C VAL A 47 6.81 8.96 -15.12
N THR A 48 6.46 9.20 -16.39
CA THR A 48 6.26 8.15 -17.40
C THR A 48 7.53 7.73 -18.15
N GLY A 49 8.71 8.28 -17.82
CA GLY A 49 10.00 7.80 -18.35
C GLY A 49 10.25 6.34 -17.94
N GLU A 50 10.56 5.49 -18.92
CA GLU A 50 10.58 4.02 -18.78
C GLU A 50 11.52 3.47 -17.70
N ASP A 51 12.56 4.22 -17.28
CA ASP A 51 13.56 3.78 -16.29
C ASP A 51 13.55 4.57 -14.98
N SER A 52 12.48 5.28 -14.67
CA SER A 52 12.42 6.14 -13.48
C SER A 52 11.88 5.40 -12.26
N LEU A 53 12.58 5.50 -11.11
CA LEU A 53 12.07 5.07 -9.82
C LEU A 53 10.70 5.71 -9.50
N LEU A 54 10.43 6.89 -10.05
CA LEU A 54 9.15 7.58 -9.92
C LEU A 54 8.02 6.85 -10.64
N SER A 55 8.30 6.15 -11.75
CA SER A 55 7.29 5.35 -12.47
C SER A 55 6.86 4.14 -11.65
N LEU A 56 7.78 3.48 -10.94
CA LEU A 56 7.46 2.40 -10.01
C LEU A 56 6.61 2.89 -8.83
N LEU A 57 6.98 4.02 -8.22
CA LEU A 57 6.18 4.64 -7.16
C LEU A 57 4.79 5.03 -7.66
N SER A 58 4.70 5.57 -8.88
CA SER A 58 3.42 5.90 -9.51
C SER A 58 2.53 4.66 -9.70
N SER A 59 3.11 3.54 -10.10
CA SER A 59 2.38 2.27 -10.25
C SER A 59 1.80 1.77 -8.91
N ILE A 60 2.55 1.91 -7.82
CA ILE A 60 2.08 1.54 -6.47
C ILE A 60 0.97 2.46 -5.99
N THR A 61 1.03 3.76 -6.32
CA THR A 61 0.01 4.76 -5.94
C THR A 61 -1.19 4.80 -6.90
N GLY A 62 -1.25 3.90 -7.87
CA GLY A 62 -2.34 3.83 -8.85
C GLY A 62 -2.37 5.01 -9.81
N GLY A 63 -1.20 5.55 -10.19
CA GLY A 63 -1.05 6.69 -11.11
C GLY A 63 -1.17 8.07 -10.44
N ALA A 64 -1.39 8.14 -9.14
CA ALA A 64 -1.58 9.40 -8.42
C ALA A 64 -0.36 10.33 -8.53
N LEU A 65 0.86 9.77 -8.51
CA LEU A 65 2.10 10.54 -8.65
C LEU A 65 2.25 11.15 -10.05
N ALA A 66 1.92 10.39 -11.10
CA ALA A 66 1.94 10.86 -12.49
C ALA A 66 0.93 11.98 -12.74
N ASN A 67 -0.21 11.93 -12.05
CA ASN A 67 -1.25 12.94 -12.16
C ASN A 67 -1.01 14.17 -11.27
N GLY A 68 0.07 14.22 -10.50
CA GLY A 68 0.31 15.30 -9.54
C GLY A 68 -0.82 15.43 -8.50
N ALA A 69 -1.40 14.30 -8.10
CA ALA A 69 -2.59 14.28 -7.26
C ALA A 69 -2.27 14.59 -5.80
N PHE A 70 -3.29 14.99 -5.04
CA PHE A 70 -3.22 15.25 -3.60
C PHE A 70 -2.66 14.05 -2.82
N LEU A 71 -3.00 12.82 -3.22
CA LEU A 71 -2.50 11.58 -2.62
C LEU A 71 -1.29 10.98 -3.35
N ALA A 72 -0.49 11.79 -4.06
CA ALA A 72 0.63 11.33 -4.88
C ALA A 72 1.69 10.52 -4.11
N ILE A 73 2.01 10.90 -2.88
CA ILE A 73 2.94 10.16 -2.01
C ILE A 73 2.29 8.88 -1.45
N GLY A 74 0.97 8.93 -1.27
CA GLY A 74 0.19 7.81 -0.76
C GLY A 74 0.63 7.35 0.63
N ILE A 75 0.69 6.03 0.82
CA ILE A 75 1.01 5.38 2.10
C ILE A 75 2.49 5.01 2.25
N SER A 76 3.31 5.30 1.23
CA SER A 76 4.75 4.95 1.19
C SER A 76 5.54 5.39 2.44
N PRO A 77 5.40 6.64 2.97
CA PRO A 77 6.13 7.05 4.18
C PRO A 77 5.79 6.19 5.39
N TYR A 78 4.52 5.77 5.51
CA TYR A 78 4.10 4.92 6.62
C TYR A 78 4.68 3.51 6.54
N ILE A 79 4.73 2.91 5.34
CA ILE A 79 5.33 1.59 5.14
C ILE A 79 6.80 1.63 5.59
N ASN A 80 7.56 2.63 5.11
CA ASN A 80 8.95 2.82 5.47
C ASN A 80 9.12 3.04 6.98
N ALA A 81 8.31 3.92 7.58
CA ALA A 81 8.31 4.16 9.03
C ALA A 81 8.03 2.89 9.83
N SER A 82 7.04 2.10 9.41
CA SER A 82 6.66 0.85 10.06
C SER A 82 7.80 -0.16 10.04
N ILE A 83 8.48 -0.33 8.91
CA ILE A 83 9.64 -1.22 8.77
C ILE A 83 10.79 -0.73 9.66
N ILE A 84 11.11 0.57 9.64
CA ILE A 84 12.15 1.16 10.48
C ILE A 84 11.86 0.89 11.96
N ILE A 85 10.63 1.15 12.42
CA ILE A 85 10.26 0.94 13.82
C ILE A 85 10.29 -0.55 14.17
N GLN A 86 9.86 -1.45 13.29
CA GLN A 86 9.97 -2.90 13.52
C GLN A 86 11.42 -3.34 13.70
N LEU A 87 12.34 -2.86 12.88
CA LEU A 87 13.76 -3.17 13.01
C LEU A 87 14.36 -2.55 14.30
N LEU A 88 13.98 -1.32 14.62
CA LEU A 88 14.41 -0.64 15.85
C LEU A 88 13.88 -1.32 17.12
N THR A 89 12.73 -1.98 17.09
CA THR A 89 12.22 -2.75 18.25
C THR A 89 13.10 -3.96 18.59
N VAL A 90 13.84 -4.48 17.61
CA VAL A 90 14.81 -5.57 17.84
C VAL A 90 16.15 -4.99 18.32
N ALA A 91 16.56 -3.83 17.81
CA ALA A 91 17.86 -3.22 18.09
C ALA A 91 17.90 -2.44 19.42
N ILE A 92 16.78 -1.82 19.81
CA ILE A 92 16.71 -0.92 20.97
C ILE A 92 15.93 -1.57 22.12
N PRO A 93 16.56 -1.89 23.28
CA PRO A 93 15.89 -2.58 24.39
C PRO A 93 14.68 -1.83 24.97
N SER A 94 14.66 -0.49 24.87
CA SER A 94 13.53 0.32 25.32
C SER A 94 12.28 0.09 24.47
N LEU A 95 12.44 -0.03 23.14
CA LEU A 95 11.36 -0.31 22.21
C LEU A 95 10.93 -1.79 22.27
N GLU A 96 11.87 -2.70 22.51
CA GLU A 96 11.57 -4.11 22.74
C GLU A 96 10.66 -4.30 23.97
N ARG A 97 10.95 -3.61 25.08
CA ARG A 97 10.09 -3.62 26.28
C ARG A 97 8.69 -3.11 25.97
N LEU A 98 8.56 -2.03 25.19
CA LEU A 98 7.26 -1.51 24.75
C LEU A 98 6.51 -2.53 23.89
N SER A 99 7.19 -3.22 22.99
CA SER A 99 6.58 -4.26 22.15
C SER A 99 6.02 -5.42 22.97
N LYS A 100 6.70 -5.79 24.07
CA LYS A 100 6.29 -6.86 25.00
C LYS A 100 5.18 -6.46 25.98
N GLN A 101 4.89 -5.18 26.15
CA GLN A 101 3.84 -4.67 27.07
C GLN A 101 2.40 -4.88 26.59
N GLY A 102 2.19 -5.61 25.46
CA GLY A 102 0.85 -5.90 24.96
C GLY A 102 0.14 -4.68 24.35
N GLY A 103 -1.16 -4.50 24.66
CA GLY A 103 -2.00 -3.50 23.99
C GLY A 103 -1.57 -2.04 24.21
N GLU A 104 -1.15 -1.68 25.42
CA GLU A 104 -0.68 -0.31 25.70
C GLU A 104 0.66 0.00 25.02
N GLY A 105 1.58 -0.96 25.02
CA GLY A 105 2.85 -0.81 24.32
C GLY A 105 2.67 -0.65 22.82
N ARG A 106 1.77 -1.42 22.21
CA ARG A 106 1.43 -1.28 20.78
C ARG A 106 0.86 0.09 20.45
N LYS A 107 -0.01 0.65 21.31
CA LYS A 107 -0.52 2.03 21.13
C LYS A 107 0.59 3.08 21.14
N LYS A 108 1.57 2.93 22.03
CA LYS A 108 2.75 3.82 22.09
C LYS A 108 3.63 3.68 20.86
N LEU A 109 3.90 2.44 20.42
CA LEU A 109 4.65 2.18 19.18
C LEU A 109 3.95 2.77 17.95
N ASN A 110 2.65 2.60 17.81
CA ASN A 110 1.89 3.22 16.72
C ASN A 110 1.99 4.75 16.73
N LYS A 111 1.98 5.37 17.92
CA LYS A 111 2.20 6.82 18.04
C LYS A 111 3.58 7.24 17.53
N ILE A 112 4.63 6.51 17.91
CA ILE A 112 6.00 6.75 17.43
C ILE A 112 6.08 6.58 15.92
N THR A 113 5.48 5.50 15.39
CA THR A 113 5.42 5.25 13.94
C THR A 113 4.75 6.40 13.20
N ARG A 114 3.65 6.96 13.70
CA ARG A 114 2.98 8.13 13.08
C ARG A 114 3.89 9.37 13.05
N PHE A 115 4.66 9.64 14.12
CA PHE A 115 5.62 10.75 14.12
C PHE A 115 6.74 10.54 13.10
N VAL A 116 7.31 9.33 13.04
CA VAL A 116 8.34 8.98 12.05
C VAL A 116 7.76 9.08 10.63
N THR A 117 6.51 8.63 10.43
CA THR A 117 5.79 8.77 9.15
C THR A 117 5.68 10.23 8.72
N LEU A 118 5.30 11.13 9.63
CA LEU A 118 5.21 12.56 9.33
C LEU A 118 6.56 13.12 8.88
N PHE A 119 7.64 12.77 9.59
CA PHE A 119 8.98 13.21 9.25
C PHE A 119 9.43 12.70 7.88
N LEU A 120 9.21 11.42 7.59
CA LEU A 120 9.52 10.83 6.30
C LEU A 120 8.63 11.41 5.17
N ALA A 121 7.36 11.69 5.46
CA ALA A 121 6.47 12.33 4.50
C ALA A 121 6.95 13.73 4.11
N ILE A 122 7.44 14.52 5.07
CA ILE A 122 8.03 15.83 4.81
C ILE A 122 9.27 15.69 3.93
N ALA A 123 10.18 14.78 4.26
CA ALA A 123 11.40 14.55 3.49
C ALA A 123 11.09 14.12 2.04
N GLN A 124 10.15 13.19 1.85
CA GLN A 124 9.72 12.72 0.52
C GLN A 124 8.99 13.82 -0.26
N ALA A 125 8.11 14.60 0.40
CA ALA A 125 7.40 15.70 -0.24
C ALA A 125 8.36 16.77 -0.78
N ILE A 126 9.38 17.13 0.01
CA ILE A 126 10.42 18.08 -0.43
C ILE A 126 11.18 17.51 -1.62
N ALA A 127 11.62 16.25 -1.56
CA ALA A 127 12.37 15.61 -2.63
C ALA A 127 11.57 15.57 -3.95
N ILE A 128 10.30 15.17 -3.91
CA ILE A 128 9.41 15.12 -5.07
C ILE A 128 9.17 16.52 -5.62
N THR A 129 8.91 17.51 -4.75
CA THR A 129 8.66 18.89 -5.17
C THR A 129 9.89 19.51 -5.85
N ILE A 130 11.09 19.26 -5.34
CA ILE A 130 12.34 19.71 -5.98
C ILE A 130 12.52 19.02 -7.35
N SER A 131 12.22 17.72 -7.44
CA SER A 131 12.28 17.01 -8.72
C SER A 131 11.33 17.62 -9.76
N TRP A 132 10.10 17.96 -9.35
CA TRP A 132 9.13 18.63 -10.23
C TRP A 132 9.53 20.07 -10.58
N ALA A 133 10.09 20.82 -9.62
CA ALA A 133 10.55 22.18 -9.85
C ALA A 133 11.68 22.25 -10.89
N ASN A 134 12.59 21.29 -10.88
CA ASN A 134 13.71 21.20 -11.84
C ASN A 134 13.27 20.87 -13.28
N GLN A 135 12.06 20.36 -13.46
CA GLN A 135 11.51 19.93 -14.74
C GLN A 135 10.34 20.81 -15.20
N ASP A 136 10.29 22.05 -14.72
CA ASP A 136 9.21 23.02 -15.00
C ASP A 136 7.79 22.46 -14.72
N GLY A 137 7.70 21.52 -13.79
CA GLY A 137 6.45 20.93 -13.34
C GLY A 137 5.63 21.81 -12.38
N LEU A 138 6.12 23.00 -12.02
CA LEU A 138 5.42 23.94 -11.16
C LEU A 138 4.90 25.14 -11.99
N GLU A 139 3.58 25.36 -11.91
CA GLU A 139 2.92 26.51 -12.56
C GLU A 139 2.94 27.74 -11.64
N THR A 140 3.39 28.87 -12.19
CA THR A 140 3.37 30.16 -11.49
C THR A 140 2.04 30.89 -11.74
N GLY A 141 1.62 31.70 -10.78
CA GLY A 141 0.42 32.55 -10.97
C GLY A 141 -0.88 31.98 -10.43
N ILE A 142 -0.81 30.99 -9.55
CA ILE A 142 -1.98 30.40 -8.87
C ILE A 142 -2.61 31.40 -7.91
N PHE A 143 -3.93 31.27 -7.70
CA PHE A 143 -4.71 32.15 -6.84
C PHE A 143 -4.58 33.64 -7.21
N ARG A 144 -4.80 33.99 -8.50
CA ARG A 144 -4.80 35.38 -9.00
C ARG A 144 -3.50 36.14 -8.70
N GLY A 145 -2.32 35.44 -8.75
CA GLY A 145 -1.04 36.09 -8.54
C GLY A 145 -0.57 36.15 -7.08
N LEU A 146 -1.26 35.53 -6.14
CA LEU A 146 -0.80 35.49 -4.73
C LEU A 146 0.48 34.66 -4.57
N LEU A 147 0.65 33.61 -5.39
CA LEU A 147 1.83 32.76 -5.42
C LEU A 147 2.55 32.95 -6.76
N THR A 148 3.42 33.95 -6.84
CA THR A 148 4.17 34.31 -8.07
C THR A 148 5.56 33.67 -8.10
N GLN A 149 6.13 33.34 -6.96
CA GLN A 149 7.49 32.82 -6.88
C GLN A 149 7.52 31.28 -6.83
N LYS A 150 8.35 30.65 -7.64
CA LYS A 150 8.49 29.17 -7.72
C LYS A 150 8.70 28.51 -6.35
N TRP A 151 9.48 29.13 -5.45
CA TRP A 151 9.73 28.56 -4.11
C TRP A 151 8.49 28.55 -3.19
N MET A 152 7.64 29.58 -3.30
CA MET A 152 6.38 29.63 -2.51
C MET A 152 5.42 28.53 -2.95
N ILE A 153 5.32 28.31 -4.26
CA ILE A 153 4.52 27.23 -4.84
C ILE A 153 5.08 25.87 -4.40
N GLY A 154 6.41 25.71 -4.44
CA GLY A 154 7.07 24.49 -3.95
C GLY A 154 6.71 24.19 -2.49
N ILE A 155 6.76 25.16 -1.59
CA ILE A 155 6.35 24.96 -0.20
C ILE A 155 4.88 24.57 -0.11
N PHE A 156 4.00 25.25 -0.84
CA PHE A 156 2.57 24.96 -0.86
C PHE A 156 2.30 23.53 -1.34
N VAL A 157 2.90 23.11 -2.45
CA VAL A 157 2.79 21.74 -2.99
C VAL A 157 3.31 20.72 -1.99
N ALA A 158 4.48 20.96 -1.37
CA ALA A 158 5.04 20.05 -0.37
C ALA A 158 4.10 19.87 0.84
N VAL A 159 3.52 20.95 1.35
CA VAL A 159 2.54 20.90 2.45
C VAL A 159 1.30 20.12 2.04
N MET A 160 0.78 20.32 0.83
CA MET A 160 -0.39 19.60 0.31
C MET A 160 -0.09 18.10 0.16
N LEU A 161 1.10 17.73 -0.31
CA LEU A 161 1.52 16.33 -0.42
C LEU A 161 1.67 15.64 0.94
N VAL A 162 2.23 16.34 1.94
CA VAL A 162 2.30 15.83 3.32
C VAL A 162 0.91 15.63 3.90
N ALA A 163 0.02 16.60 3.73
CA ALA A 163 -1.37 16.50 4.19
C ALA A 163 -2.08 15.31 3.52
N GLY A 164 -1.88 15.11 2.22
CA GLY A 164 -2.43 13.97 1.48
C GLY A 164 -1.91 12.62 2.00
N SER A 165 -0.61 12.53 2.31
CA SER A 165 -0.04 11.31 2.89
C SER A 165 -0.61 11.00 4.29
N MET A 166 -0.74 12.02 5.16
CA MET A 166 -1.33 11.84 6.49
C MET A 166 -2.82 11.50 6.41
N PHE A 167 -3.54 12.06 5.43
CA PHE A 167 -4.93 11.73 5.16
C PHE A 167 -5.08 10.27 4.69
N THR A 168 -4.17 9.79 3.83
CA THR A 168 -4.14 8.39 3.39
C THR A 168 -3.90 7.43 4.57
N LEU A 169 -2.99 7.78 5.47
CA LEU A 169 -2.75 7.02 6.70
C LEU A 169 -4.02 6.96 7.55
N TRP A 170 -4.67 8.09 7.78
CA TRP A 170 -5.92 8.17 8.54
C TRP A 170 -7.03 7.33 7.91
N LEU A 171 -7.18 7.34 6.57
CA LEU A 171 -8.12 6.46 5.87
C LEU A 171 -7.82 4.98 6.10
N GLY A 172 -6.54 4.59 6.05
CA GLY A 172 -6.11 3.21 6.31
C GLY A 172 -6.45 2.74 7.74
N GLU A 173 -6.22 3.60 8.72
CA GLU A 173 -6.59 3.32 10.12
C GLU A 173 -8.11 3.23 10.29
N LEU A 174 -8.85 4.14 9.68
CA LEU A 174 -10.32 4.14 9.74
C LEU A 174 -10.93 2.87 9.13
N ILE A 175 -10.37 2.37 8.02
CA ILE A 175 -10.75 1.08 7.43
C ILE A 175 -10.43 -0.07 8.40
N THR A 176 -9.26 -0.04 9.04
CA THR A 176 -8.85 -1.09 9.99
C THR A 176 -9.76 -1.13 11.22
N GLU A 177 -10.20 0.02 11.73
CA GLU A 177 -11.07 0.13 12.92
C GLU A 177 -12.53 -0.20 12.62
N ASN A 178 -13.08 0.34 11.55
CA ASN A 178 -14.53 0.27 11.26
C ASN A 178 -14.88 -0.63 10.06
N GLY A 179 -13.89 -1.03 9.27
CA GLY A 179 -14.09 -1.81 8.06
C GLY A 179 -13.77 -3.30 8.24
N MET A 180 -13.27 -3.91 7.17
CA MET A 180 -12.86 -5.31 7.11
C MET A 180 -11.36 -5.42 6.84
N GLY A 181 -10.66 -6.19 7.70
CA GLY A 181 -9.25 -6.52 7.51
C GLY A 181 -8.28 -5.36 7.75
N ASN A 182 -7.09 -5.45 7.16
CA ASN A 182 -6.06 -4.43 7.29
C ASN A 182 -6.27 -3.34 6.24
N GLY A 183 -6.69 -2.14 6.68
CA GLY A 183 -7.00 -1.02 5.78
C GLY A 183 -5.80 -0.54 4.97
N ILE A 184 -4.60 -0.59 5.54
CA ILE A 184 -3.35 -0.20 4.86
C ILE A 184 -3.09 -1.13 3.67
N SER A 185 -3.19 -2.44 3.88
CA SER A 185 -3.03 -3.44 2.82
C SER A 185 -4.09 -3.30 1.73
N LEU A 186 -5.33 -2.96 2.09
CA LEU A 186 -6.40 -2.71 1.13
C LEU A 186 -6.16 -1.46 0.28
N LEU A 187 -5.64 -0.38 0.86
CA LEU A 187 -5.28 0.83 0.11
C LEU A 187 -4.18 0.56 -0.91
N ILE A 188 -3.14 -0.19 -0.52
CA ILE A 188 -2.05 -0.60 -1.42
C ILE A 188 -2.60 -1.48 -2.54
N PHE A 189 -3.41 -2.47 -2.19
CA PHE A 189 -4.03 -3.39 -3.15
C PHE A 189 -4.85 -2.64 -4.20
N VAL A 190 -5.70 -1.71 -3.79
CA VAL A 190 -6.53 -0.90 -4.71
C VAL A 190 -5.67 0.02 -5.58
N GLY A 191 -4.58 0.57 -5.05
CA GLY A 191 -3.61 1.35 -5.83
C GLY A 191 -2.99 0.51 -6.95
N ILE A 192 -2.40 -0.63 -6.60
CA ILE A 192 -1.75 -1.53 -7.57
C ILE A 192 -2.77 -2.11 -8.56
N LEU A 193 -3.94 -2.54 -8.09
CA LEU A 193 -4.99 -3.11 -8.94
C LEU A 193 -5.46 -2.10 -9.99
N SER A 194 -5.52 -0.83 -9.65
CA SER A 194 -5.93 0.22 -10.57
C SER A 194 -4.91 0.44 -11.70
N SER A 195 -3.63 0.51 -11.40
CA SER A 195 -2.58 0.65 -12.42
C SER A 195 -2.42 -0.62 -13.25
N ALA A 196 -2.43 -1.79 -12.60
CA ALA A 196 -2.39 -3.07 -13.28
C ALA A 196 -3.60 -3.29 -14.19
N GLY A 197 -4.80 -2.90 -13.75
CA GLY A 197 -6.03 -2.99 -14.55
C GLY A 197 -5.93 -2.18 -15.84
N LEU A 198 -5.43 -0.95 -15.77
CA LEU A 198 -5.23 -0.12 -16.96
C LEU A 198 -4.16 -0.71 -17.88
N ALA A 199 -3.06 -1.24 -17.35
CA ALA A 199 -2.01 -1.89 -18.14
C ALA A 199 -2.55 -3.15 -18.87
N ILE A 200 -3.37 -3.94 -18.19
CA ILE A 200 -4.02 -5.12 -18.79
C ILE A 200 -4.94 -4.70 -19.94
N VAL A 201 -5.81 -3.70 -19.71
CA VAL A 201 -6.72 -3.20 -20.74
C VAL A 201 -5.96 -2.66 -21.97
N ALA A 202 -4.85 -1.93 -21.75
CA ALA A 202 -3.99 -1.45 -22.80
C ALA A 202 -3.38 -2.60 -23.63
N LYS A 203 -2.85 -3.64 -22.96
CA LYS A 203 -2.30 -4.83 -23.62
C LYS A 203 -3.36 -5.63 -24.40
N PHE A 204 -4.57 -5.72 -23.90
CA PHE A 204 -5.68 -6.30 -24.66
C PHE A 204 -5.99 -5.45 -25.89
N GLY A 205 -6.02 -4.13 -25.78
CA GLY A 205 -6.22 -3.22 -26.93
C GLY A 205 -5.15 -3.40 -28.02
N GLU A 206 -3.89 -3.52 -27.63
CA GLU A 206 -2.77 -3.79 -28.55
C GLU A 206 -2.91 -5.16 -29.24
N ALA A 207 -3.29 -6.21 -28.49
CA ALA A 207 -3.45 -7.57 -29.02
C ALA A 207 -4.58 -7.67 -30.04
N PHE A 208 -5.68 -6.94 -29.84
CA PHE A 208 -6.80 -6.90 -30.79
C PHE A 208 -6.62 -5.84 -31.89
N GLY A 209 -5.61 -4.97 -31.80
CA GLY A 209 -5.32 -3.92 -32.78
C GLY A 209 -4.57 -4.36 -34.04
N GLY A 210 -4.31 -5.68 -34.23
CA GLY A 210 -3.86 -6.25 -35.51
C GLY A 210 -2.36 -6.55 -35.64
N SER A 211 -1.58 -6.58 -34.57
CA SER A 211 -0.20 -7.07 -34.62
C SER A 211 -0.12 -8.54 -34.16
N ASP A 212 0.33 -9.42 -35.05
CA ASP A 212 0.42 -10.88 -34.77
C ASP A 212 1.33 -11.21 -33.58
N THR A 213 2.31 -10.37 -33.27
CA THR A 213 3.23 -10.53 -32.12
C THR A 213 2.57 -10.18 -30.79
N ALA A 214 1.63 -9.25 -30.76
CA ALA A 214 1.01 -8.77 -29.51
C ALA A 214 0.13 -9.86 -28.83
N ILE A 215 -0.42 -10.80 -29.59
CA ILE A 215 -1.16 -11.92 -29.04
C ILE A 215 -0.24 -12.86 -28.24
N TRP A 216 0.96 -13.13 -28.76
CA TRP A 216 1.95 -13.96 -28.08
C TRP A 216 2.51 -13.27 -26.83
N GLU A 217 2.71 -11.96 -26.86
CA GLU A 217 3.10 -11.16 -25.70
C GLU A 217 2.01 -11.19 -24.61
N LEU A 218 0.73 -11.05 -24.98
CA LEU A 218 -0.39 -11.14 -24.06
C LEU A 218 -0.46 -12.52 -23.39
N LEU A 219 -0.33 -13.61 -24.17
CA LEU A 219 -0.33 -14.97 -23.64
C LEU A 219 0.84 -15.21 -22.70
N GLY A 220 2.05 -14.75 -23.06
CA GLY A 220 3.24 -14.83 -22.21
C GLY A 220 3.05 -14.06 -20.90
N PHE A 221 2.49 -12.84 -20.97
CA PHE A 221 2.18 -12.03 -19.80
C PHE A 221 1.17 -12.71 -18.87
N LEU A 222 0.06 -13.23 -19.39
CA LEU A 222 -0.96 -13.94 -18.59
C LEU A 222 -0.39 -15.20 -17.93
N LEU A 223 0.41 -15.97 -18.66
CA LEU A 223 1.06 -17.17 -18.14
C LEU A 223 2.01 -16.81 -17.00
N MET A 224 2.82 -15.74 -17.16
CA MET A 224 3.73 -15.26 -16.13
C MET A 224 2.99 -14.79 -14.89
N VAL A 225 1.88 -14.06 -15.03
CA VAL A 225 1.05 -13.60 -13.90
C VAL A 225 0.49 -14.81 -13.13
N ILE A 226 -0.04 -15.82 -13.81
CA ILE A 226 -0.58 -17.03 -13.18
C ILE A 226 0.53 -17.80 -12.46
N LEU A 227 1.71 -17.93 -13.07
CA LEU A 227 2.86 -18.63 -12.49
C LEU A 227 3.35 -17.93 -11.22
N VAL A 228 3.55 -16.60 -11.27
CA VAL A 228 4.00 -15.81 -10.11
C VAL A 228 2.97 -15.85 -9.00
N PHE A 229 1.68 -15.68 -9.32
CA PHE A 229 0.60 -15.78 -8.34
C PHE A 229 0.55 -17.17 -7.69
N GLY A 230 0.63 -18.25 -8.48
CA GLY A 230 0.67 -19.62 -7.97
C GLY A 230 1.87 -19.88 -7.07
N LEU A 231 3.05 -19.35 -7.42
CA LEU A 231 4.25 -19.47 -6.60
C LEU A 231 4.11 -18.71 -5.26
N ILE A 232 3.55 -17.51 -5.28
CA ILE A 232 3.29 -16.73 -4.05
C ILE A 232 2.35 -17.51 -3.13
N VAL A 233 1.23 -18.01 -3.66
CA VAL A 233 0.25 -18.80 -2.89
C VAL A 233 0.88 -20.07 -2.35
N PHE A 234 1.72 -20.75 -3.14
CA PHE A 234 2.42 -21.96 -2.71
C PHE A 234 3.37 -21.68 -1.53
N VAL A 235 4.11 -20.56 -1.56
CA VAL A 235 5.01 -20.16 -0.47
C VAL A 235 4.22 -19.70 0.75
N ASP A 236 3.12 -18.96 0.58
CA ASP A 236 2.29 -18.46 1.68
C ASP A 236 1.59 -19.60 2.45
N LEU A 237 1.20 -20.66 1.74
CA LEU A 237 0.62 -21.86 2.35
C LEU A 237 1.65 -22.87 2.89
N ALA A 238 2.94 -22.60 2.73
CA ALA A 238 4.00 -23.50 3.17
C ALA A 238 4.14 -23.46 4.70
N GLU A 239 3.82 -24.58 5.36
CA GLU A 239 3.98 -24.77 6.80
C GLU A 239 5.21 -25.66 7.10
N ARG A 240 6.05 -25.19 8.02
CA ARG A 240 7.16 -26.01 8.51
C ARG A 240 6.66 -26.93 9.61
N LYS A 241 6.44 -28.22 9.31
CA LYS A 241 6.05 -29.23 10.28
C LYS A 241 7.28 -29.73 11.03
N ILE A 242 7.33 -29.48 12.34
CA ILE A 242 8.39 -29.99 13.22
C ILE A 242 7.87 -31.23 13.93
N PRO A 243 8.48 -32.41 13.72
CA PRO A 243 8.09 -33.63 14.44
C PRO A 243 8.52 -33.52 15.89
N ILE A 244 7.58 -33.62 16.82
CA ILE A 244 7.84 -33.67 18.25
C ILE A 244 7.63 -35.08 18.73
N GLN A 245 8.67 -35.70 19.35
CA GLN A 245 8.58 -36.96 20.02
C GLN A 245 8.34 -36.75 21.51
N TYR A 246 7.15 -37.09 21.97
CA TYR A 246 6.87 -37.10 23.41
C TYR A 246 7.49 -38.35 24.06
N ALA A 247 8.15 -38.15 25.21
CA ALA A 247 8.70 -39.25 26.00
C ALA A 247 7.56 -40.17 26.44
N LYS A 248 7.71 -41.48 26.14
CA LYS A 248 6.76 -42.52 26.59
C LYS A 248 6.92 -42.72 28.08
N GLN A 249 5.87 -42.47 28.85
CA GLN A 249 5.83 -42.84 30.27
C GLN A 249 5.23 -44.24 30.41
N ILE A 250 6.00 -45.17 31.04
CA ILE A 250 5.54 -46.50 31.39
C ILE A 250 5.09 -46.46 32.86
N LYS A 251 3.80 -46.65 33.11
CA LYS A 251 3.22 -46.75 34.44
C LYS A 251 2.64 -48.15 34.60
N GLY A 252 3.41 -49.08 35.21
CA GLY A 252 3.05 -50.48 35.32
C GLY A 252 3.14 -51.21 33.96
N ARG A 253 2.09 -52.00 33.62
CA ARG A 253 2.00 -52.76 32.34
C ARG A 253 1.46 -51.98 31.15
N LYS A 254 1.06 -50.70 31.36
CA LYS A 254 0.47 -49.86 30.31
C LYS A 254 1.41 -48.72 29.92
N GLN A 255 1.60 -48.55 28.60
CA GLN A 255 2.32 -47.41 28.01
C GLN A 255 1.31 -46.25 27.81
N TYR A 256 1.60 -45.10 28.40
CA TYR A 256 0.86 -43.84 28.20
C TYR A 256 1.75 -42.88 27.43
N GLY A 257 1.18 -42.28 26.37
CA GLY A 257 1.88 -41.35 25.50
C GLY A 257 2.56 -42.02 24.33
N GLY A 258 2.77 -41.34 23.26
CA GLY A 258 3.52 -41.83 22.08
C GLY A 258 2.87 -41.63 20.74
N GLN A 259 1.90 -40.70 20.61
CA GLN A 259 1.58 -40.18 19.28
C GLN A 259 2.59 -39.06 18.94
N SER A 260 3.31 -39.25 17.83
CA SER A 260 4.11 -38.20 17.24
C SER A 260 3.15 -37.15 16.67
N THR A 261 3.11 -35.97 17.29
CA THR A 261 2.31 -34.84 16.81
C THR A 261 3.25 -33.88 16.10
N TYR A 262 2.82 -33.36 14.99
CA TYR A 262 3.52 -32.26 14.30
C TYR A 262 3.01 -30.94 14.85
N ILE A 263 3.91 -30.01 15.14
CA ILE A 263 3.62 -28.60 15.45
C ILE A 263 4.18 -27.74 14.33
#